data_7ad8a8d1459ae76effdb9d56e971b1f3
#
_entry.id   7ad8a8d1459ae76effdb9d56e971b1f3
#
_cell.length_a   1.000
_cell.length_b   1.000
_cell.length_c   1.000
_cell.angle_alpha   90.00
_cell.angle_beta   90.00
_cell.angle_gamma   90.00
#
_symmetry.space_group_name_H-M   'P 1'
#
loop_
_entity.id
_entity.type
_entity.pdbx_description
1 polymer ?
#
loop_
_entity_poly.entity_id
_entity_poly.type
_entity_poly.pdbx_seq_one_letter_code
_entity_poly.pdbx_strand_id
1 'polypeptide(L)'
;MPHRNRWISLYVLCAGMLMIVLDATVVNVALPAIQEDLGFTQSGLAWVVNAYLISFGGLLLLAGRIGDLVSRRGMFLAGLGVFTVASLLCGIAQSQGLLVGARFLQGVGGAMTSAVVLGMIVTMFPRPREQAKAIGVFSFVASAGGSVGLLAGGVLTQAMDWHWIFFINVPVGIATAILACRLLENDQGSGLGRGTDFLGAGLITGALMLGVYTMVEPAAEFGWGATETLALGAGALGLLVAFVVREATAANPLVPLRIFRSRNVAGANAIQALAVAGMFGMFFLGVLYLQRVLGYDALQTGLAFLPTTVVMGTLSVRYSERLVTRFGARTTLLPGLAMVAAGLALFARVPVEGNYWIDVLPSMILLGTGVGASFPALAVLAMSGATQEDAGLASGLVNTTVQVGAAVGLAALATLSAARSEGLVRAGEGNIAALTGGYQLAFLIGAGLVVIAIAVAATVLEPERKAAEEIEPNVEEPAYPEAA
;
A
#
# COMPACT_ATOMS: atom_id res chain seq x y z
N MET A 1 -8.82 10.22 29.71
CA MET A 1 -9.75 9.05 29.62
C MET A 1 -9.49 8.00 30.69
N PRO A 2 -10.52 7.33 31.27
CA PRO A 2 -10.33 6.12 32.08
C PRO A 2 -9.67 5.02 31.23
N HIS A 3 -8.85 4.17 31.84
CA HIS A 3 -8.05 3.15 31.15
C HIS A 3 -8.86 2.24 30.20
N ARG A 4 -10.06 1.85 30.59
CA ARG A 4 -10.97 1.02 29.78
C ARG A 4 -11.44 1.71 28.51
N ASN A 5 -11.67 3.02 28.53
CA ASN A 5 -12.15 3.76 27.37
C ASN A 5 -11.07 3.92 26.30
N ARG A 6 -9.76 3.99 26.66
CA ARG A 6 -8.66 4.09 25.69
C ARG A 6 -8.57 2.85 24.79
N TRP A 7 -8.72 1.65 25.35
CA TRP A 7 -8.69 0.41 24.58
C TRP A 7 -9.92 0.27 23.67
N ILE A 8 -11.10 0.71 24.12
CA ILE A 8 -12.30 0.73 23.27
C ILE A 8 -12.10 1.71 22.12
N SER A 9 -11.54 2.90 22.38
CA SER A 9 -11.18 3.88 21.35
C SER A 9 -10.18 3.31 20.33
N LEU A 10 -9.18 2.56 20.79
CA LEU A 10 -8.25 1.86 19.90
C LEU A 10 -8.98 0.88 18.96
N TYR A 11 -9.92 0.08 19.46
CA TYR A 11 -10.68 -0.83 18.61
C TYR A 11 -11.55 -0.09 17.59
N VAL A 12 -12.06 1.09 17.91
CA VAL A 12 -12.78 1.94 16.96
C VAL A 12 -11.86 2.44 15.85
N LEU A 13 -10.65 2.89 16.19
CA LEU A 13 -9.63 3.28 15.20
C LEU A 13 -9.22 2.09 14.32
N CYS A 14 -9.04 0.92 14.94
CA CYS A 14 -8.72 -0.32 14.24
C CYS A 14 -9.86 -0.76 13.30
N ALA A 15 -11.13 -0.56 13.68
CA ALA A 15 -12.27 -0.88 12.82
C ALA A 15 -12.31 0.01 11.57
N GLY A 16 -12.03 1.32 11.71
CA GLY A 16 -11.87 2.22 10.57
C GLY A 16 -10.72 1.79 9.64
N MET A 17 -9.57 1.42 10.20
CA MET A 17 -8.44 0.95 9.42
C MET A 17 -8.71 -0.40 8.75
N LEU A 18 -9.36 -1.33 9.46
CA LEU A 18 -9.78 -2.63 8.91
C LEU A 18 -10.67 -2.44 7.69
N MET A 19 -11.66 -1.55 7.77
CA MET A 19 -12.56 -1.23 6.66
C MET A 19 -11.79 -0.77 5.42
N ILE A 20 -10.80 0.12 5.59
CA ILE A 20 -9.96 0.64 4.50
C ILE A 20 -9.11 -0.48 3.87
N VAL A 21 -8.51 -1.34 4.69
CA VAL A 21 -7.67 -2.45 4.21
C VAL A 21 -8.50 -3.54 3.53
N LEU A 22 -9.67 -3.85 4.09
CA LEU A 22 -10.63 -4.77 3.49
C LEU A 22 -11.04 -4.28 2.11
N ASP A 23 -11.44 -3.02 1.98
CA ASP A 23 -11.87 -2.43 0.71
C ASP A 23 -10.76 -2.47 -0.36
N ALA A 24 -9.52 -2.19 0.02
CA ALA A 24 -8.39 -2.25 -0.90
C ALA A 24 -8.12 -3.66 -1.44
N THR A 25 -8.48 -4.70 -0.70
CA THR A 25 -8.19 -6.10 -1.06
C THR A 25 -9.38 -6.85 -1.62
N VAL A 26 -10.59 -6.60 -1.11
CA VAL A 26 -11.83 -7.25 -1.52
C VAL A 26 -12.13 -7.03 -3.01
N VAL A 27 -11.81 -5.85 -3.52
CA VAL A 27 -12.06 -5.47 -4.91
C VAL A 27 -11.30 -6.35 -5.91
N ASN A 28 -10.10 -6.83 -5.55
CA ASN A 28 -9.27 -7.61 -6.48
C ASN A 28 -9.96 -8.89 -6.95
N VAL A 29 -10.69 -9.57 -6.07
CA VAL A 29 -11.40 -10.83 -6.39
C VAL A 29 -12.65 -10.55 -7.23
N ALA A 30 -13.25 -9.37 -7.10
CA ALA A 30 -14.43 -8.95 -7.84
C ALA A 30 -14.13 -8.36 -9.24
N LEU A 31 -12.85 -8.08 -9.57
CA LEU A 31 -12.46 -7.43 -10.81
C LEU A 31 -13.03 -8.06 -12.08
N PRO A 32 -13.02 -9.40 -12.27
CA PRO A 32 -13.59 -10.00 -13.47
C PRO A 32 -15.09 -9.78 -13.57
N ALA A 33 -15.84 -9.87 -12.48
CA ALA A 33 -17.28 -9.59 -12.45
C ALA A 33 -17.58 -8.12 -12.77
N ILE A 34 -16.80 -7.18 -12.20
CA ILE A 34 -16.88 -5.74 -12.53
C ILE A 34 -16.58 -5.50 -14.01
N GLN A 35 -15.59 -6.20 -14.56
CA GLN A 35 -15.23 -6.04 -15.96
C GLN A 35 -16.32 -6.51 -16.90
N GLU A 36 -16.93 -7.66 -16.61
CA GLU A 36 -18.00 -8.23 -17.42
C GLU A 36 -19.25 -7.35 -17.38
N ASP A 37 -19.64 -6.88 -16.20
CA ASP A 37 -20.85 -6.10 -15.98
C ASP A 37 -20.75 -4.67 -16.54
N LEU A 38 -19.63 -3.98 -16.33
CA LEU A 38 -19.43 -2.60 -16.76
C LEU A 38 -18.67 -2.44 -18.10
N GLY A 39 -18.22 -3.55 -18.70
CA GLY A 39 -17.57 -3.56 -20.01
C GLY A 39 -16.17 -2.92 -20.04
N PHE A 40 -15.40 -3.00 -18.95
CA PHE A 40 -14.03 -2.49 -18.93
C PHE A 40 -13.11 -3.24 -19.89
N THR A 41 -12.19 -2.51 -20.54
CA THR A 41 -11.04 -3.11 -21.20
C THR A 41 -10.10 -3.74 -20.16
N GLN A 42 -9.19 -4.62 -20.60
CA GLN A 42 -8.22 -5.23 -19.66
C GLN A 42 -7.30 -4.18 -18.99
N SER A 43 -6.86 -3.18 -19.74
CA SER A 43 -6.08 -2.05 -19.21
C SER A 43 -6.93 -1.11 -18.37
N GLY A 44 -8.14 -0.75 -18.85
CA GLY A 44 -9.06 0.15 -18.18
C GLY A 44 -9.52 -0.38 -16.80
N LEU A 45 -9.60 -1.71 -16.63
CA LEU A 45 -9.96 -2.33 -15.35
C LEU A 45 -9.00 -1.94 -14.21
N ALA A 46 -7.74 -1.65 -14.53
CA ALA A 46 -6.77 -1.17 -13.55
C ALA A 46 -7.19 0.16 -12.89
N TRP A 47 -8.04 0.96 -13.54
CA TRP A 47 -8.56 2.20 -12.95
C TRP A 47 -9.42 1.99 -11.72
N VAL A 48 -10.11 0.85 -11.62
CA VAL A 48 -10.90 0.51 -10.40
C VAL A 48 -10.04 0.47 -9.16
N VAL A 49 -8.78 0.05 -9.29
CA VAL A 49 -7.79 0.02 -8.20
C VAL A 49 -6.96 1.30 -8.16
N ASN A 50 -6.47 1.78 -9.31
CA ASN A 50 -5.55 2.91 -9.38
C ASN A 50 -6.19 4.24 -8.93
N ALA A 51 -7.46 4.49 -9.25
CA ALA A 51 -8.14 5.70 -8.80
C ALA A 51 -8.12 5.84 -7.27
N TYR A 52 -8.34 4.74 -6.58
CA TYR A 52 -8.23 4.67 -5.12
C TYR A 52 -6.78 4.87 -4.63
N LEU A 53 -5.82 4.12 -5.19
CA LEU A 53 -4.43 4.17 -4.73
C LEU A 53 -3.79 5.55 -4.93
N ILE A 54 -4.06 6.22 -6.06
CA ILE A 54 -3.51 7.53 -6.39
C ILE A 54 -4.04 8.60 -5.44
N SER A 55 -5.37 8.65 -5.24
CA SER A 55 -5.98 9.63 -4.35
C SER A 55 -5.59 9.37 -2.89
N PHE A 56 -5.53 8.10 -2.48
CA PHE A 56 -5.06 7.70 -1.16
C PHE A 56 -3.60 8.14 -0.95
N GLY A 57 -2.68 7.72 -1.82
CA GLY A 57 -1.24 8.00 -1.68
C GLY A 57 -0.90 9.48 -1.85
N GLY A 58 -1.50 10.14 -2.83
CA GLY A 58 -1.25 11.56 -3.13
C GLY A 58 -1.74 12.51 -2.03
N LEU A 59 -2.81 12.15 -1.32
CA LEU A 59 -3.40 13.01 -0.30
C LEU A 59 -3.05 12.62 1.14
N LEU A 60 -2.39 11.47 1.36
CA LEU A 60 -2.13 10.94 2.70
C LEU A 60 -1.34 11.92 3.58
N LEU A 61 -0.26 12.49 3.05
CA LEU A 61 0.59 13.46 3.77
C LEU A 61 -0.16 14.77 4.04
N LEU A 62 -0.90 15.26 3.06
CA LEU A 62 -1.74 16.44 3.21
C LEU A 62 -2.80 16.24 4.29
N ALA A 63 -3.51 15.11 4.26
CA ALA A 63 -4.53 14.77 5.25
C ALA A 63 -3.96 14.67 6.67
N GLY A 64 -2.77 14.08 6.82
CA GLY A 64 -2.05 14.04 8.09
C GLY A 64 -1.75 15.44 8.61
N ARG A 65 -1.23 16.31 7.75
CA ARG A 65 -0.90 17.69 8.12
C ARG A 65 -2.15 18.50 8.50
N ILE A 66 -3.23 18.39 7.73
CA ILE A 66 -4.49 19.06 8.06
C ILE A 66 -5.05 18.53 9.39
N GLY A 67 -4.98 17.21 9.63
CA GLY A 67 -5.42 16.61 10.89
C GLY A 67 -4.67 17.17 12.10
N ASP A 68 -3.36 17.37 12.00
CA ASP A 68 -2.56 17.97 13.07
C ASP A 68 -2.87 19.46 13.30
N LEU A 69 -3.23 20.18 12.25
CA LEU A 69 -3.52 21.61 12.32
C LEU A 69 -4.94 21.92 12.80
N VAL A 70 -5.92 21.09 12.41
CA VAL A 70 -7.35 21.35 12.68
C VAL A 70 -7.86 20.47 13.81
N SER A 71 -7.88 19.16 13.60
CA SER A 71 -8.30 18.13 14.57
C SER A 71 -8.10 16.75 13.96
N ARG A 72 -7.40 15.88 14.65
CA ARG A 72 -7.22 14.47 14.22
C ARG A 72 -8.55 13.72 14.27
N ARG A 73 -9.35 13.94 15.33
CA ARG A 73 -10.69 13.37 15.43
C ARG A 73 -11.61 13.86 14.32
N GLY A 74 -11.61 15.17 14.05
CA GLY A 74 -12.39 15.76 12.96
C GLY A 74 -12.02 15.19 11.60
N MET A 75 -10.72 15.03 11.32
CA MET A 75 -10.18 14.43 10.10
C MET A 75 -10.58 12.96 9.97
N PHE A 76 -10.48 12.17 11.05
CA PHE A 76 -10.92 10.78 11.09
C PHE A 76 -12.40 10.62 10.75
N LEU A 77 -13.27 11.42 11.39
CA LEU A 77 -14.72 11.38 11.17
C LEU A 77 -15.11 11.82 9.76
N ALA A 78 -14.51 12.91 9.27
CA ALA A 78 -14.75 13.41 7.92
C ALA A 78 -14.29 12.36 6.88
N GLY A 79 -13.11 11.75 7.09
CA GLY A 79 -12.61 10.68 6.24
C GLY A 79 -13.53 9.46 6.20
N LEU A 80 -14.00 8.99 7.36
CA LEU A 80 -15.01 7.91 7.44
C LEU A 80 -16.29 8.28 6.70
N GLY A 81 -16.77 9.52 6.85
CA GLY A 81 -17.96 10.01 6.15
C GLY A 81 -17.78 9.97 4.63
N VAL A 82 -16.68 10.55 4.12
CA VAL A 82 -16.35 10.53 2.69
C VAL A 82 -16.20 9.10 2.18
N PHE A 83 -15.48 8.24 2.91
CA PHE A 83 -15.29 6.83 2.53
C PHE A 83 -16.60 6.07 2.47
N THR A 84 -17.48 6.26 3.46
CA THR A 84 -18.78 5.57 3.54
C THR A 84 -19.72 6.00 2.41
N VAL A 85 -19.79 7.31 2.12
CA VAL A 85 -20.59 7.83 1.00
C VAL A 85 -20.02 7.34 -0.34
N ALA A 86 -18.71 7.38 -0.51
CA ALA A 86 -18.06 6.89 -1.72
C ALA A 86 -18.28 5.37 -1.90
N SER A 87 -18.25 4.59 -0.80
CA SER A 87 -18.59 3.16 -0.85
C SER A 87 -20.02 2.91 -1.31
N LEU A 88 -20.97 3.73 -0.83
CA LEU A 88 -22.35 3.68 -1.32
C LEU A 88 -22.43 3.98 -2.82
N LEU A 89 -21.70 5.01 -3.29
CA LEU A 89 -21.65 5.36 -4.73
C LEU A 89 -21.02 4.23 -5.57
N CYS A 90 -19.96 3.57 -5.07
CA CYS A 90 -19.39 2.39 -5.72
C CYS A 90 -20.42 1.26 -5.80
N GLY A 91 -21.17 1.01 -4.71
CA GLY A 91 -22.16 -0.05 -4.63
C GLY A 91 -23.39 0.17 -5.52
N ILE A 92 -23.66 1.38 -5.98
CA ILE A 92 -24.76 1.69 -6.93
C ILE A 92 -24.25 2.03 -8.33
N ALA A 93 -22.95 1.83 -8.60
CA ALA A 93 -22.35 2.25 -9.87
C ALA A 93 -22.83 1.38 -11.04
N GLN A 94 -23.36 2.05 -12.07
CA GLN A 94 -23.83 1.45 -13.32
C GLN A 94 -23.01 1.87 -14.54
N SER A 95 -21.88 2.54 -14.31
CA SER A 95 -20.96 2.95 -15.36
C SER A 95 -19.52 3.00 -14.87
N GLN A 96 -18.59 2.79 -15.79
CA GLN A 96 -17.14 2.87 -15.51
C GLN A 96 -16.77 4.20 -14.85
N GLY A 97 -17.23 5.34 -15.39
CA GLY A 97 -16.92 6.67 -14.89
C GLY A 97 -17.43 6.90 -13.46
N LEU A 98 -18.64 6.43 -13.12
CA LEU A 98 -19.17 6.53 -11.78
C LEU A 98 -18.37 5.68 -10.80
N LEU A 99 -18.03 4.44 -11.16
CA LEU A 99 -17.24 3.56 -10.30
C LEU A 99 -15.84 4.15 -10.06
N VAL A 100 -15.13 4.56 -11.12
CA VAL A 100 -13.77 5.13 -11.02
C VAL A 100 -13.79 6.44 -10.22
N GLY A 101 -14.75 7.34 -10.45
CA GLY A 101 -14.90 8.57 -9.69
C GLY A 101 -15.21 8.33 -8.21
N ALA A 102 -16.08 7.37 -7.91
CA ALA A 102 -16.39 6.97 -6.54
C ALA A 102 -15.18 6.31 -5.85
N ARG A 103 -14.41 5.48 -6.57
CA ARG A 103 -13.13 4.92 -6.08
C ARG A 103 -12.10 6.00 -5.75
N PHE A 104 -12.00 7.05 -6.56
CA PHE A 104 -11.17 8.20 -6.27
C PHE A 104 -11.59 8.89 -4.95
N LEU A 105 -12.88 9.15 -4.78
CA LEU A 105 -13.41 9.72 -3.53
C LEU A 105 -13.20 8.81 -2.32
N GLN A 106 -13.30 7.50 -2.51
CA GLN A 106 -13.01 6.49 -1.48
C GLN A 106 -11.53 6.59 -1.03
N GLY A 107 -10.60 6.75 -1.98
CA GLY A 107 -9.18 6.96 -1.68
C GLY A 107 -8.93 8.25 -0.89
N VAL A 108 -9.64 9.34 -1.20
CA VAL A 108 -9.60 10.58 -0.40
C VAL A 108 -10.04 10.31 1.03
N GLY A 109 -11.18 9.66 1.23
CA GLY A 109 -11.70 9.29 2.57
C GLY A 109 -10.75 8.37 3.32
N GLY A 110 -10.16 7.40 2.63
CA GLY A 110 -9.15 6.49 3.16
C GLY A 110 -7.89 7.21 3.64
N ALA A 111 -7.37 8.16 2.84
CA ALA A 111 -6.22 8.98 3.19
C ALA A 111 -6.50 9.83 4.45
N MET A 112 -7.65 10.50 4.51
CA MET A 112 -8.07 11.31 5.65
C MET A 112 -8.17 10.49 6.94
N THR A 113 -8.74 9.29 6.85
CA THR A 113 -8.91 8.40 8.00
C THR A 113 -7.58 7.84 8.47
N SER A 114 -6.79 7.25 7.56
CA SER A 114 -5.54 6.54 7.90
C SER A 114 -4.44 7.45 8.41
N ALA A 115 -4.33 8.66 7.87
CA ALA A 115 -3.24 9.59 8.16
C ALA A 115 -3.15 9.97 9.65
N VAL A 116 -4.27 10.00 10.36
CA VAL A 116 -4.34 10.47 11.74
C VAL A 116 -4.35 9.36 12.79
N VAL A 117 -4.61 8.10 12.39
CA VAL A 117 -4.81 6.98 13.33
C VAL A 117 -3.58 6.74 14.20
N LEU A 118 -2.38 6.64 13.62
CA LEU A 118 -1.16 6.41 14.40
C LEU A 118 -0.87 7.55 15.37
N GLY A 119 -1.06 8.81 14.95
CA GLY A 119 -0.91 9.97 15.81
C GLY A 119 -1.88 9.95 16.98
N MET A 120 -3.13 9.53 16.77
CA MET A 120 -4.12 9.35 17.83
C MET A 120 -3.74 8.22 18.80
N ILE A 121 -3.24 7.08 18.28
CA ILE A 121 -2.76 5.97 19.13
C ILE A 121 -1.62 6.42 20.04
N VAL A 122 -0.62 7.12 19.49
CA VAL A 122 0.54 7.61 20.25
C VAL A 122 0.11 8.57 21.36
N THR A 123 -0.84 9.48 21.09
CA THR A 123 -1.34 10.42 22.10
C THR A 123 -2.22 9.75 23.16
N MET A 124 -3.00 8.73 22.80
CA MET A 124 -3.84 7.99 23.75
C MET A 124 -3.03 7.09 24.69
N PHE A 125 -1.88 6.58 24.26
CA PHE A 125 -1.03 5.67 25.01
C PHE A 125 0.36 6.23 25.26
N PRO A 126 0.53 7.16 26.22
CA PRO A 126 1.82 7.82 26.48
C PRO A 126 2.86 6.91 27.14
N ARG A 127 2.47 5.77 27.72
CA ARG A 127 3.39 4.81 28.35
C ARG A 127 4.00 3.89 27.29
N PRO A 128 5.34 3.75 27.19
CA PRO A 128 5.99 2.98 26.11
C PRO A 128 5.47 1.55 25.93
N ARG A 129 5.24 0.82 27.01
CA ARG A 129 4.71 -0.57 26.96
C ARG A 129 3.27 -0.64 26.44
N GLU A 130 2.40 0.28 26.88
CA GLU A 130 1.01 0.33 26.42
C GLU A 130 0.94 0.77 24.96
N GLN A 131 1.77 1.73 24.57
CA GLN A 131 1.90 2.23 23.21
C GLN A 131 2.36 1.12 22.25
N ALA A 132 3.42 0.39 22.59
CA ALA A 132 3.90 -0.75 21.81
C ALA A 132 2.81 -1.80 21.60
N LYS A 133 2.03 -2.12 22.66
CA LYS A 133 0.90 -3.04 22.57
C LYS A 133 -0.22 -2.52 21.67
N ALA A 134 -0.55 -1.23 21.77
CA ALA A 134 -1.59 -0.61 20.94
C ALA A 134 -1.20 -0.58 19.46
N ILE A 135 0.06 -0.22 19.14
CA ILE A 135 0.60 -0.27 17.78
C ILE A 135 0.63 -1.71 17.27
N GLY A 136 0.96 -2.69 18.14
CA GLY A 136 0.92 -4.11 17.78
C GLY A 136 -0.48 -4.59 17.38
N VAL A 137 -1.52 -4.18 18.12
CA VAL A 137 -2.92 -4.47 17.77
C VAL A 137 -3.30 -3.83 16.44
N PHE A 138 -2.94 -2.57 16.23
CA PHE A 138 -3.18 -1.85 14.97
C PHE A 138 -2.50 -2.55 13.79
N SER A 139 -1.23 -2.91 13.92
CA SER A 139 -0.47 -3.60 12.87
C SER A 139 -1.03 -4.99 12.57
N PHE A 140 -1.48 -5.72 13.59
CA PHE A 140 -2.17 -6.99 13.41
C PHE A 140 -3.45 -6.84 12.60
N VAL A 141 -4.29 -5.86 12.93
CA VAL A 141 -5.54 -5.58 12.20
C VAL A 141 -5.26 -5.19 10.75
N ALA A 142 -4.26 -4.33 10.50
CA ALA A 142 -3.87 -3.94 9.16
C ALA A 142 -3.37 -5.15 8.33
N SER A 143 -2.58 -6.03 8.92
CA SER A 143 -2.08 -7.23 8.22
C SER A 143 -3.17 -8.29 8.00
N ALA A 144 -4.01 -8.56 9.02
CA ALA A 144 -5.09 -9.53 8.93
C ALA A 144 -6.20 -9.08 7.96
N GLY A 145 -6.43 -7.77 7.87
CA GLY A 145 -7.41 -7.18 6.97
C GLY A 145 -7.23 -7.58 5.52
N GLY A 146 -5.99 -7.67 5.04
CA GLY A 146 -5.69 -8.14 3.69
C GLY A 146 -6.20 -9.55 3.40
N SER A 147 -5.99 -10.48 4.33
CA SER A 147 -6.45 -11.87 4.21
C SER A 147 -7.96 -12.00 4.29
N VAL A 148 -8.54 -11.31 5.27
CA VAL A 148 -9.99 -11.31 5.49
C VAL A 148 -10.69 -10.67 4.29
N GLY A 149 -10.10 -9.63 3.68
CA GLY A 149 -10.66 -8.95 2.52
C GLY A 149 -10.76 -9.85 1.29
N LEU A 150 -9.71 -10.61 0.97
CA LEU A 150 -9.76 -11.54 -0.17
C LEU A 150 -10.84 -12.61 0.01
N LEU A 151 -10.97 -13.17 1.22
CA LEU A 151 -12.02 -14.15 1.52
C LEU A 151 -13.41 -13.53 1.49
N ALA A 152 -13.60 -12.38 2.16
CA ALA A 152 -14.87 -11.67 2.17
C ALA A 152 -15.28 -11.28 0.74
N GLY A 153 -14.32 -10.84 -0.09
CA GLY A 153 -14.55 -10.52 -1.49
C GLY A 153 -15.04 -11.72 -2.29
N GLY A 154 -14.40 -12.87 -2.11
CA GLY A 154 -14.82 -14.10 -2.75
C GLY A 154 -16.23 -14.53 -2.35
N VAL A 155 -16.52 -14.54 -1.04
CA VAL A 155 -17.85 -14.91 -0.53
C VAL A 155 -18.93 -13.93 -1.01
N LEU A 156 -18.71 -12.62 -0.87
CA LEU A 156 -19.72 -11.61 -1.25
C LEU A 156 -19.98 -11.61 -2.74
N THR A 157 -18.93 -11.66 -3.57
CA THR A 157 -19.07 -11.65 -5.04
C THR A 157 -19.79 -12.90 -5.54
N GLN A 158 -19.53 -14.07 -4.93
CA GLN A 158 -20.14 -15.32 -5.37
C GLN A 158 -21.56 -15.51 -4.80
N ALA A 159 -21.80 -15.15 -3.51
CA ALA A 159 -23.10 -15.38 -2.88
C ALA A 159 -24.17 -14.35 -3.24
N MET A 160 -23.75 -13.17 -3.66
CA MET A 160 -24.61 -12.03 -3.97
C MET A 160 -24.26 -11.46 -5.34
N ASP A 161 -23.48 -10.39 -5.38
CA ASP A 161 -22.84 -9.78 -6.55
C ASP A 161 -21.67 -8.87 -6.11
N TRP A 162 -20.92 -8.33 -7.08
CA TRP A 162 -19.76 -7.49 -6.78
C TRP A 162 -20.10 -6.16 -6.08
N HIS A 163 -21.33 -5.64 -6.19
CA HIS A 163 -21.73 -4.38 -5.54
C HIS A 163 -21.68 -4.50 -4.01
N TRP A 164 -21.92 -5.68 -3.45
CA TRP A 164 -21.93 -5.93 -2.03
C TRP A 164 -20.56 -5.79 -1.36
N ILE A 165 -19.46 -5.93 -2.12
CA ILE A 165 -18.12 -5.65 -1.58
C ILE A 165 -17.97 -4.19 -1.12
N PHE A 166 -18.72 -3.28 -1.73
CA PHE A 166 -18.77 -1.87 -1.34
C PHE A 166 -19.85 -1.59 -0.32
N PHE A 167 -21.03 -2.19 -0.45
CA PHE A 167 -22.13 -1.98 0.49
C PHE A 167 -21.79 -2.43 1.92
N ILE A 168 -20.94 -3.43 2.12
CA ILE A 168 -20.51 -3.88 3.45
C ILE A 168 -19.79 -2.76 4.24
N ASN A 169 -19.15 -1.83 3.56
CA ASN A 169 -18.48 -0.69 4.19
C ASN A 169 -19.48 0.31 4.81
N VAL A 170 -20.70 0.38 4.30
CA VAL A 170 -21.69 1.39 4.74
C VAL A 170 -22.11 1.16 6.20
N PRO A 171 -22.62 -0.02 6.61
CA PRO A 171 -22.96 -0.24 8.02
C PRO A 171 -21.74 -0.18 8.94
N VAL A 172 -20.57 -0.69 8.49
CA VAL A 172 -19.34 -0.63 9.28
C VAL A 172 -18.87 0.81 9.49
N GLY A 173 -18.88 1.63 8.43
CA GLY A 173 -18.51 3.04 8.48
C GLY A 173 -19.43 3.86 9.38
N ILE A 174 -20.75 3.68 9.27
CA ILE A 174 -21.75 4.34 10.12
C ILE A 174 -21.55 3.95 11.59
N ALA A 175 -21.41 2.65 11.89
CA ALA A 175 -21.20 2.18 13.26
C ALA A 175 -19.91 2.73 13.85
N THR A 176 -18.80 2.68 13.07
CA THR A 176 -17.50 3.21 13.47
C THR A 176 -17.56 4.72 13.71
N ALA A 177 -18.24 5.49 12.84
CA ALA A 177 -18.40 6.93 13.00
C ALA A 177 -19.19 7.29 14.27
N ILE A 178 -20.31 6.60 14.55
CA ILE A 178 -21.10 6.79 15.77
C ILE A 178 -20.26 6.52 17.03
N LEU A 179 -19.53 5.40 17.04
CA LEU A 179 -18.64 5.05 18.16
C LEU A 179 -17.50 6.04 18.31
N ALA A 180 -16.89 6.48 17.21
CA ALA A 180 -15.84 7.48 17.21
C ALA A 180 -16.33 8.83 17.76
N CYS A 181 -17.53 9.27 17.37
CA CYS A 181 -18.15 10.49 17.91
C CYS A 181 -18.34 10.44 19.44
N ARG A 182 -18.63 9.27 19.99
CA ARG A 182 -18.89 9.09 21.43
C ARG A 182 -17.65 8.84 22.28
N LEU A 183 -16.64 8.19 21.69
CA LEU A 183 -15.51 7.63 22.44
C LEU A 183 -14.19 8.37 22.23
N LEU A 184 -14.01 9.03 21.07
CA LEU A 184 -12.79 9.79 20.82
C LEU A 184 -12.91 11.18 21.44
N GLU A 185 -11.89 11.62 22.17
CA GLU A 185 -11.83 12.95 22.76
C GLU A 185 -11.70 14.02 21.66
N ASN A 186 -12.33 15.16 21.89
CA ASN A 186 -12.12 16.35 21.06
C ASN A 186 -10.68 16.82 21.25
N ASP A 187 -9.94 16.91 20.18
CA ASP A 187 -8.65 17.54 20.11
C ASP A 187 -8.77 18.90 19.42
N GLN A 188 -8.01 19.86 19.91
CA GLN A 188 -7.82 21.15 19.24
C GLN A 188 -6.48 21.09 18.53
N GLY A 189 -6.50 21.22 17.20
CA GLY A 189 -5.27 21.28 16.42
C GLY A 189 -4.44 22.51 16.76
N SER A 190 -3.22 22.55 16.24
CA SER A 190 -2.27 23.66 16.46
C SER A 190 -2.63 24.97 15.73
N GLY A 191 -3.75 25.00 14.99
CA GLY A 191 -4.27 26.14 14.22
C GLY A 191 -3.72 26.24 12.79
N LEU A 192 -4.55 26.74 11.87
CA LEU A 192 -4.23 26.86 10.42
C LEU A 192 -3.14 27.91 10.09
N GLY A 193 -2.64 28.66 11.08
CA GLY A 193 -1.67 29.75 10.88
C GLY A 193 -0.28 29.32 10.40
N ARG A 194 0.00 28.03 10.23
CA ARG A 194 1.31 27.50 9.82
C ARG A 194 1.33 26.90 8.42
N GLY A 195 0.48 27.34 7.52
CA GLY A 195 0.52 27.06 6.07
C GLY A 195 0.60 25.57 5.71
N THR A 196 -0.41 25.10 4.99
CA THR A 196 -0.46 23.75 4.42
C THR A 196 -0.12 23.85 2.94
N ASP A 197 0.75 23.01 2.40
CA ASP A 197 1.10 23.04 0.98
C ASP A 197 0.08 22.31 0.11
N PHE A 198 -1.10 22.95 -0.09
CA PHE A 198 -2.13 22.44 -1.00
C PHE A 198 -1.64 22.36 -2.46
N LEU A 199 -0.73 23.27 -2.86
CA LEU A 199 -0.18 23.26 -4.20
C LEU A 199 0.72 22.05 -4.42
N GLY A 200 1.59 21.72 -3.45
CA GLY A 200 2.41 20.51 -3.50
C GLY A 200 1.55 19.25 -3.58
N ALA A 201 0.48 19.15 -2.78
CA ALA A 201 -0.45 18.03 -2.86
C ALA A 201 -1.16 17.93 -4.22
N GLY A 202 -1.60 19.08 -4.77
CA GLY A 202 -2.20 19.12 -6.12
C GLY A 202 -1.23 18.68 -7.20
N LEU A 203 0.03 19.13 -7.13
CA LEU A 203 1.06 18.77 -8.09
C LEU A 203 1.38 17.26 -8.08
N ILE A 204 1.60 16.66 -6.92
CA ILE A 204 1.91 15.21 -6.84
C ILE A 204 0.70 14.37 -7.25
N THR A 205 -0.51 14.70 -6.78
CA THR A 205 -1.73 13.99 -7.16
C THR A 205 -1.99 14.10 -8.66
N GLY A 206 -1.85 15.30 -9.22
CA GLY A 206 -1.98 15.55 -10.66
C GLY A 206 -0.93 14.82 -11.50
N ALA A 207 0.33 14.80 -11.04
CA ALA A 207 1.41 14.06 -11.70
C ALA A 207 1.13 12.56 -11.75
N LEU A 208 0.67 11.99 -10.64
CA LEU A 208 0.33 10.55 -10.55
C LEU A 208 -0.90 10.21 -11.42
N MET A 209 -1.96 11.02 -11.36
CA MET A 209 -3.14 10.81 -12.18
C MET A 209 -2.82 10.87 -13.67
N LEU A 210 -2.10 11.92 -14.12
CA LEU A 210 -1.73 12.06 -15.51
C LEU A 210 -0.78 10.96 -15.96
N GLY A 211 0.19 10.56 -15.12
CA GLY A 211 1.10 9.47 -15.42
C GLY A 211 0.39 8.12 -15.57
N VAL A 212 -0.51 7.78 -14.65
CA VAL A 212 -1.30 6.54 -14.73
C VAL A 212 -2.26 6.58 -15.91
N TYR A 213 -2.93 7.72 -16.14
CA TYR A 213 -3.78 7.90 -17.32
C TYR A 213 -3.01 7.65 -18.62
N THR A 214 -1.82 8.24 -18.74
CA THR A 214 -0.94 8.06 -19.92
C THR A 214 -0.59 6.58 -20.16
N MET A 215 -0.36 5.82 -19.09
CA MET A 215 -0.05 4.39 -19.19
C MET A 215 -1.26 3.54 -19.58
N VAL A 216 -2.42 3.82 -18.97
CA VAL A 216 -3.61 2.95 -19.07
C VAL A 216 -4.36 3.20 -20.37
N GLU A 217 -4.46 4.43 -20.84
CA GLU A 217 -5.26 4.80 -22.01
C GLU A 217 -4.38 5.06 -23.25
N PRO A 218 -3.63 6.19 -23.40
CA PRO A 218 -2.91 6.49 -24.62
C PRO A 218 -1.84 5.46 -24.97
N ALA A 219 -1.08 4.96 -23.98
CA ALA A 219 -0.05 3.97 -24.25
C ALA A 219 -0.61 2.62 -24.69
N ALA A 220 -1.80 2.24 -24.19
CA ALA A 220 -2.51 1.03 -24.59
C ALA A 220 -3.13 1.17 -25.99
N GLU A 221 -3.72 2.33 -26.32
CA GLU A 221 -4.43 2.55 -27.57
C GLU A 221 -3.48 2.91 -28.73
N PHE A 222 -2.58 3.85 -28.52
CA PHE A 222 -1.72 4.41 -29.59
C PHE A 222 -0.27 3.92 -29.53
N GLY A 223 0.11 3.22 -28.42
CA GLY A 223 1.47 2.75 -28.19
C GLY A 223 2.37 3.77 -27.48
N TRP A 224 3.45 3.27 -26.90
CA TRP A 224 4.40 4.06 -26.09
C TRP A 224 5.17 5.14 -26.88
N GLY A 225 5.32 4.98 -28.19
CA GLY A 225 6.02 5.92 -29.07
C GLY A 225 5.12 6.99 -29.70
N ALA A 226 3.82 6.96 -29.46
CA ALA A 226 2.89 7.93 -30.02
C ALA A 226 3.12 9.34 -29.44
N THR A 227 2.96 10.36 -30.28
CA THR A 227 3.17 11.77 -29.88
C THR A 227 2.29 12.15 -28.70
N GLU A 228 1.06 11.67 -28.66
CA GLU A 228 0.09 11.92 -27.60
C GLU A 228 0.52 11.30 -26.28
N THR A 229 0.96 10.04 -26.31
CA THR A 229 1.52 9.34 -25.13
C THR A 229 2.77 10.07 -24.60
N LEU A 230 3.67 10.46 -25.48
CA LEU A 230 4.90 11.16 -25.11
C LEU A 230 4.60 12.56 -24.55
N ALA A 231 3.63 13.29 -25.13
CA ALA A 231 3.26 14.63 -24.67
C ALA A 231 2.62 14.58 -23.26
N LEU A 232 1.70 13.64 -23.03
CA LEU A 232 1.05 13.47 -21.71
C LEU A 232 2.05 12.96 -20.68
N GLY A 233 2.93 12.02 -21.04
CA GLY A 233 4.01 11.56 -20.18
C GLY A 233 4.99 12.68 -19.80
N ALA A 234 5.35 13.54 -20.76
CA ALA A 234 6.15 14.74 -20.49
C ALA A 234 5.41 15.72 -19.56
N GLY A 235 4.09 15.88 -19.72
CA GLY A 235 3.25 16.65 -18.82
C GLY A 235 3.25 16.11 -17.39
N ALA A 236 3.10 14.79 -17.22
CA ALA A 236 3.18 14.13 -15.93
C ALA A 236 4.55 14.31 -15.26
N LEU A 237 5.63 14.15 -16.03
CA LEU A 237 6.98 14.39 -15.55
C LEU A 237 7.19 15.88 -15.18
N GLY A 238 6.67 16.81 -15.98
CA GLY A 238 6.69 18.24 -15.68
C GLY A 238 6.02 18.59 -14.36
N LEU A 239 4.85 18.00 -14.09
CA LEU A 239 4.15 18.17 -12.81
C LEU A 239 4.96 17.57 -11.64
N LEU A 240 5.61 16.42 -11.84
CA LEU A 240 6.47 15.80 -10.83
C LEU A 240 7.71 16.67 -10.54
N VAL A 241 8.34 17.22 -11.57
CA VAL A 241 9.46 18.17 -11.42
C VAL A 241 8.99 19.44 -10.71
N ALA A 242 7.83 19.98 -11.08
CA ALA A 242 7.24 21.14 -10.39
C ALA A 242 6.95 20.83 -8.90
N PHE A 243 6.49 19.63 -8.59
CA PHE A 243 6.34 19.17 -7.20
C PHE A 243 7.68 19.17 -6.46
N VAL A 244 8.73 18.56 -7.03
CA VAL A 244 10.06 18.52 -6.39
C VAL A 244 10.63 19.93 -6.18
N VAL A 245 10.50 20.82 -7.17
CA VAL A 245 10.91 22.23 -7.04
C VAL A 245 10.11 22.93 -5.96
N ARG A 246 8.80 22.67 -5.89
CA ARG A 246 7.94 23.21 -4.83
C ARG A 246 8.38 22.74 -3.45
N GLU A 247 8.64 21.44 -3.26
CA GLU A 247 9.12 20.89 -2.00
C GLU A 247 10.50 21.45 -1.58
N ALA A 248 11.34 21.78 -2.57
CA ALA A 248 12.65 22.41 -2.31
C ALA A 248 12.54 23.88 -1.88
N THR A 249 11.48 24.60 -2.28
CA THR A 249 11.34 26.06 -2.11
C THR A 249 10.26 26.47 -1.13
N ALA A 250 9.32 25.56 -0.80
CA ALA A 250 8.22 25.85 0.11
C ALA A 250 8.71 26.09 1.54
N ALA A 251 8.10 27.06 2.22
CA ALA A 251 8.38 27.32 3.64
C ALA A 251 7.92 26.17 4.55
N ASN A 252 6.85 25.47 4.18
CA ASN A 252 6.31 24.32 4.89
C ASN A 252 6.03 23.18 3.90
N PRO A 253 7.08 22.48 3.40
CA PRO A 253 6.93 21.42 2.41
C PRO A 253 6.16 20.22 3.01
N LEU A 254 5.45 19.47 2.16
CA LEU A 254 4.81 18.20 2.55
C LEU A 254 5.87 17.14 2.88
N VAL A 255 6.91 17.09 2.06
CA VAL A 255 8.04 16.17 2.20
C VAL A 255 9.34 16.97 2.19
N PRO A 256 9.88 17.37 3.36
CA PRO A 256 11.17 18.04 3.39
C PRO A 256 12.25 17.18 2.77
N LEU A 257 12.86 17.66 1.67
CA LEU A 257 13.85 16.88 0.91
C LEU A 257 15.09 16.49 1.75
N ARG A 258 15.31 17.15 2.90
CA ARG A 258 16.36 16.79 3.86
C ARG A 258 16.27 15.34 4.35
N ILE A 259 15.06 14.74 4.39
CA ILE A 259 14.86 13.37 4.87
C ILE A 259 15.54 12.35 3.95
N PHE A 260 15.67 12.66 2.65
CA PHE A 260 16.34 11.81 1.67
C PHE A 260 17.88 11.89 1.73
N ARG A 261 18.45 12.75 2.59
CA ARG A 261 19.90 12.74 2.87
C ARG A 261 20.32 11.47 3.60
N SER A 262 19.42 10.86 4.36
CA SER A 262 19.66 9.53 4.93
C SER A 262 19.60 8.48 3.83
N ARG A 263 20.72 7.75 3.63
CA ARG A 263 20.83 6.68 2.63
C ARG A 263 19.83 5.55 2.94
N ASN A 264 19.60 5.26 4.22
CA ASN A 264 18.65 4.23 4.64
C ASN A 264 17.21 4.64 4.33
N VAL A 265 16.81 5.90 4.61
CA VAL A 265 15.47 6.39 4.30
C VAL A 265 15.23 6.41 2.79
N ALA A 266 16.15 6.99 2.02
CA ALA A 266 16.04 7.07 0.57
C ALA A 266 16.06 5.67 -0.07
N GLY A 267 17.00 4.82 0.34
CA GLY A 267 17.13 3.45 -0.15
C GLY A 267 15.92 2.59 0.20
N ALA A 268 15.43 2.65 1.45
CA ALA A 268 14.28 1.89 1.87
C ALA A 268 13.01 2.28 1.08
N ASN A 269 12.77 3.58 0.85
CA ASN A 269 11.64 4.02 0.04
C ASN A 269 11.77 3.59 -1.43
N ALA A 270 12.96 3.67 -2.03
CA ALA A 270 13.19 3.18 -3.38
C ALA A 270 12.94 1.67 -3.52
N ILE A 271 13.46 0.87 -2.57
CA ILE A 271 13.22 -0.58 -2.50
C ILE A 271 11.74 -0.87 -2.33
N GLN A 272 11.06 -0.14 -1.44
CA GLN A 272 9.63 -0.26 -1.19
C GLN A 272 8.82 -0.01 -2.47
N ALA A 273 9.08 1.08 -3.19
CA ALA A 273 8.40 1.40 -4.44
C ALA A 273 8.54 0.28 -5.48
N LEU A 274 9.76 -0.22 -5.70
CA LEU A 274 10.04 -1.28 -6.67
C LEU A 274 9.39 -2.62 -6.28
N ALA A 275 9.51 -3.02 -5.01
CA ALA A 275 8.95 -4.27 -4.52
C ALA A 275 7.43 -4.27 -4.59
N VAL A 276 6.80 -3.18 -4.15
CA VAL A 276 5.34 -3.02 -4.15
C VAL A 276 4.81 -2.95 -5.58
N ALA A 277 5.49 -2.26 -6.51
CA ALA A 277 5.10 -2.21 -7.91
C ALA A 277 4.99 -3.61 -8.54
N GLY A 278 5.99 -4.48 -8.32
CA GLY A 278 5.95 -5.86 -8.80
C GLY A 278 4.85 -6.70 -8.16
N MET A 279 4.65 -6.54 -6.86
CA MET A 279 3.67 -7.32 -6.10
C MET A 279 2.22 -6.96 -6.41
N PHE A 280 1.88 -5.66 -6.49
CA PHE A 280 0.49 -5.27 -6.80
C PHE A 280 0.08 -5.71 -8.20
N GLY A 281 0.99 -5.66 -9.17
CA GLY A 281 0.76 -6.26 -10.49
C GLY A 281 0.46 -7.76 -10.39
N MET A 282 1.20 -8.49 -9.54
CA MET A 282 0.97 -9.92 -9.31
C MET A 282 -0.39 -10.17 -8.63
N PHE A 283 -0.77 -9.41 -7.60
CA PHE A 283 -2.08 -9.59 -6.96
C PHE A 283 -3.23 -9.37 -7.96
N PHE A 284 -3.16 -8.33 -8.75
CA PHE A 284 -4.17 -8.03 -9.77
C PHE A 284 -4.21 -9.08 -10.89
N LEU A 285 -3.10 -9.30 -11.57
CA LEU A 285 -3.02 -10.22 -12.71
C LEU A 285 -3.09 -11.69 -12.29
N GLY A 286 -2.64 -12.02 -11.08
CA GLY A 286 -2.77 -13.35 -10.50
C GLY A 286 -4.22 -13.75 -10.24
N VAL A 287 -5.06 -12.81 -9.78
CA VAL A 287 -6.51 -13.03 -9.69
C VAL A 287 -7.09 -13.30 -11.08
N LEU A 288 -6.74 -12.47 -12.07
CA LEU A 288 -7.20 -12.65 -13.46
C LEU A 288 -6.73 -13.98 -14.05
N TYR A 289 -5.51 -14.42 -13.77
CA TYR A 289 -5.00 -15.73 -14.20
C TYR A 289 -5.82 -16.87 -13.59
N LEU A 290 -6.06 -16.87 -12.28
CA LEU A 290 -6.83 -17.91 -11.61
C LEU A 290 -8.27 -17.98 -12.15
N GLN A 291 -8.92 -16.84 -12.38
CA GLN A 291 -10.31 -16.83 -12.81
C GLN A 291 -10.47 -17.05 -14.33
N ARG A 292 -9.63 -16.44 -15.17
CA ARG A 292 -9.80 -16.47 -16.64
C ARG A 292 -9.07 -17.60 -17.32
N VAL A 293 -7.95 -18.04 -16.76
CA VAL A 293 -7.16 -19.13 -17.34
C VAL A 293 -7.49 -20.45 -16.65
N LEU A 294 -7.48 -20.50 -15.31
CA LEU A 294 -7.79 -21.72 -14.58
C LEU A 294 -9.28 -21.94 -14.30
N GLY A 295 -10.16 -20.96 -14.61
CA GLY A 295 -11.61 -21.08 -14.44
C GLY A 295 -12.09 -21.09 -12.98
N TYR A 296 -11.28 -20.56 -12.04
CA TYR A 296 -11.67 -20.49 -10.63
C TYR A 296 -12.79 -19.48 -10.42
N ASP A 297 -13.72 -19.82 -9.56
CA ASP A 297 -14.71 -18.84 -9.07
C ASP A 297 -14.07 -17.85 -8.07
N ALA A 298 -14.84 -16.85 -7.68
CA ALA A 298 -14.36 -15.79 -6.78
C ALA A 298 -13.93 -16.34 -5.41
N LEU A 299 -14.66 -17.32 -4.85
CA LEU A 299 -14.33 -17.93 -3.56
C LEU A 299 -13.06 -18.79 -3.67
N GLN A 300 -12.94 -19.62 -4.70
CA GLN A 300 -11.75 -20.43 -4.95
C GLN A 300 -10.50 -19.54 -5.12
N THR A 301 -10.66 -18.41 -5.81
CA THR A 301 -9.60 -17.42 -5.97
C THR A 301 -9.18 -16.83 -4.63
N GLY A 302 -10.11 -16.42 -3.79
CA GLY A 302 -9.83 -15.93 -2.43
C GLY A 302 -9.10 -16.98 -1.58
N LEU A 303 -9.54 -18.23 -1.63
CA LEU A 303 -8.91 -19.36 -0.94
C LEU A 303 -7.49 -19.65 -1.48
N ALA A 304 -7.27 -19.49 -2.78
CA ALA A 304 -5.97 -19.71 -3.42
C ALA A 304 -4.90 -18.71 -2.94
N PHE A 305 -5.28 -17.49 -2.54
CA PHE A 305 -4.36 -16.49 -1.97
C PHE A 305 -4.13 -16.65 -0.46
N LEU A 306 -4.93 -17.45 0.26
CA LEU A 306 -4.79 -17.65 1.70
C LEU A 306 -3.38 -18.09 2.14
N PRO A 307 -2.72 -19.04 1.49
CA PRO A 307 -1.38 -19.45 1.91
C PRO A 307 -0.39 -18.28 1.96
N THR A 308 -0.42 -17.38 0.97
CA THR A 308 0.41 -16.17 0.96
C THR A 308 0.17 -15.32 2.20
N THR A 309 -1.09 -15.04 2.51
CA THR A 309 -1.48 -14.13 3.58
C THR A 309 -1.24 -14.74 4.96
N VAL A 310 -1.49 -16.04 5.14
CA VAL A 310 -1.22 -16.77 6.40
C VAL A 310 0.28 -16.83 6.68
N VAL A 311 1.09 -17.18 5.68
CA VAL A 311 2.55 -17.23 5.82
C VAL A 311 3.12 -15.84 6.08
N MET A 312 2.70 -14.83 5.31
CA MET A 312 3.09 -13.43 5.49
C MET A 312 2.76 -12.93 6.89
N GLY A 313 1.51 -13.10 7.34
CA GLY A 313 1.05 -12.66 8.65
C GLY A 313 1.79 -13.37 9.79
N THR A 314 1.98 -14.69 9.69
CA THR A 314 2.71 -15.47 10.70
C THR A 314 4.15 -15.02 10.82
N LEU A 315 4.85 -14.81 9.71
CA LEU A 315 6.23 -14.34 9.71
C LEU A 315 6.34 -12.90 10.21
N SER A 316 5.48 -12.00 9.74
CA SER A 316 5.50 -10.59 10.16
C SER A 316 5.26 -10.43 11.66
N VAL A 317 4.28 -11.15 12.23
CA VAL A 317 3.87 -10.96 13.63
C VAL A 317 4.75 -11.75 14.60
N ARG A 318 5.11 -13.00 14.26
CA ARG A 318 5.75 -13.90 15.24
C ARG A 318 7.27 -13.97 15.11
N TYR A 319 7.80 -13.76 13.91
CA TYR A 319 9.23 -14.03 13.64
C TYR A 319 10.01 -12.80 13.18
N SER A 320 9.38 -11.76 12.64
CA SER A 320 10.12 -10.63 12.05
C SER A 320 10.96 -9.89 13.08
N GLU A 321 10.44 -9.64 14.30
CA GLU A 321 11.18 -9.03 15.39
C GLU A 321 12.44 -9.83 15.72
N ARG A 322 12.30 -11.17 15.84
CA ARG A 322 13.45 -12.05 16.15
C ARG A 322 14.47 -12.09 15.02
N LEU A 323 14.03 -12.07 13.78
CA LEU A 323 14.91 -12.05 12.62
C LEU A 323 15.68 -10.73 12.54
N VAL A 324 15.00 -9.61 12.67
CA VAL A 324 15.60 -8.28 12.62
C VAL A 324 16.55 -8.03 13.79
N THR A 325 16.17 -8.40 15.02
CA THR A 325 17.03 -8.21 16.20
C THR A 325 18.24 -9.12 16.20
N ARG A 326 18.11 -10.37 15.68
CA ARG A 326 19.22 -11.34 15.67
C ARG A 326 20.20 -11.13 14.52
N PHE A 327 19.68 -10.83 13.34
CA PHE A 327 20.47 -10.79 12.10
C PHE A 327 20.66 -9.37 11.55
N GLY A 328 19.90 -8.40 12.04
CA GLY A 328 19.84 -7.04 11.50
C GLY A 328 18.82 -6.90 10.36
N ALA A 329 18.31 -5.67 10.18
CA ALA A 329 17.24 -5.41 9.21
C ALA A 329 17.71 -5.63 7.76
N ARG A 330 18.90 -5.15 7.40
CA ARG A 330 19.46 -5.34 6.04
C ARG A 330 19.68 -6.83 5.70
N THR A 331 20.21 -7.61 6.65
CA THR A 331 20.49 -9.03 6.45
C THR A 331 19.21 -9.85 6.34
N THR A 332 18.13 -9.43 7.01
CA THR A 332 16.81 -10.05 6.91
C THR A 332 16.09 -9.64 5.61
N LEU A 333 16.26 -8.40 5.16
CA LEU A 333 15.63 -7.85 3.96
C LEU A 333 16.06 -8.58 2.68
N LEU A 334 17.36 -8.80 2.48
CA LEU A 334 17.90 -9.36 1.23
C LEU A 334 17.36 -10.76 0.90
N PRO A 335 17.38 -11.76 1.82
CA PRO A 335 16.77 -13.06 1.56
C PRO A 335 15.25 -12.97 1.36
N GLY A 336 14.57 -12.07 2.09
CA GLY A 336 13.14 -11.84 1.91
C GLY A 336 12.81 -11.36 0.50
N LEU A 337 13.50 -10.35 0.00
CA LEU A 337 13.35 -9.88 -1.38
C LEU A 337 13.72 -10.94 -2.41
N ALA A 338 14.75 -11.74 -2.16
CA ALA A 338 15.11 -12.86 -3.04
C ALA A 338 13.99 -13.91 -3.15
N MET A 339 13.29 -14.19 -2.04
CA MET A 339 12.11 -15.08 -2.06
C MET A 339 10.94 -14.45 -2.83
N VAL A 340 10.72 -13.12 -2.71
CA VAL A 340 9.71 -12.41 -3.51
C VAL A 340 10.04 -12.51 -5.00
N ALA A 341 11.30 -12.24 -5.38
CA ALA A 341 11.74 -12.33 -6.77
C ALA A 341 11.59 -13.76 -7.32
N ALA A 342 11.98 -14.77 -6.53
CA ALA A 342 11.82 -16.18 -6.90
C ALA A 342 10.35 -16.58 -7.04
N GLY A 343 9.49 -16.13 -6.14
CA GLY A 343 8.04 -16.36 -6.20
C GLY A 343 7.42 -15.76 -7.47
N LEU A 344 7.75 -14.52 -7.81
CA LEU A 344 7.32 -13.86 -9.05
C LEU A 344 7.88 -14.55 -10.30
N ALA A 345 9.14 -14.96 -10.29
CA ALA A 345 9.77 -15.69 -11.40
C ALA A 345 9.16 -17.09 -11.62
N LEU A 346 8.76 -17.77 -10.54
CA LEU A 346 8.02 -19.03 -10.63
C LEU A 346 6.61 -18.78 -11.21
N PHE A 347 5.93 -17.73 -10.74
CA PHE A 347 4.62 -17.36 -11.25
C PHE A 347 4.67 -16.88 -12.72
N ALA A 348 5.81 -16.40 -13.21
CA ALA A 348 6.03 -16.12 -14.63
C ALA A 348 6.09 -17.37 -15.53
N ARG A 349 6.05 -18.59 -14.96
CA ARG A 349 6.08 -19.86 -15.69
C ARG A 349 4.76 -20.61 -15.68
N VAL A 350 3.70 -20.01 -15.13
CA VAL A 350 2.39 -20.67 -15.05
C VAL A 350 1.88 -21.08 -16.44
N PRO A 351 1.46 -22.34 -16.63
CA PRO A 351 0.96 -22.81 -17.92
C PRO A 351 -0.53 -22.47 -18.11
N VAL A 352 -1.04 -22.69 -19.32
CA VAL A 352 -2.47 -22.55 -19.62
C VAL A 352 -3.30 -23.59 -18.84
N GLU A 353 -2.81 -24.84 -18.78
CA GLU A 353 -3.42 -25.93 -18.00
C GLU A 353 -2.65 -26.12 -16.70
N GLY A 354 -2.71 -25.12 -15.81
CA GLY A 354 -1.95 -25.11 -14.57
C GLY A 354 -2.60 -25.91 -13.45
N ASN A 355 -1.75 -26.57 -12.64
CA ASN A 355 -2.15 -27.21 -11.39
C ASN A 355 -1.83 -26.30 -10.20
N TYR A 356 -2.84 -26.00 -9.38
CA TYR A 356 -2.67 -25.12 -8.22
C TYR A 356 -1.51 -25.54 -7.31
N TRP A 357 -1.41 -26.82 -6.99
CA TRP A 357 -0.44 -27.35 -6.03
C TRP A 357 1.01 -27.28 -6.52
N ILE A 358 1.21 -27.35 -7.82
CA ILE A 358 2.54 -27.39 -8.44
C ILE A 358 2.94 -26.01 -8.98
N ASP A 359 2.02 -25.30 -9.65
CA ASP A 359 2.35 -24.09 -10.40
C ASP A 359 2.06 -22.81 -9.61
N VAL A 360 1.05 -22.82 -8.69
CA VAL A 360 0.60 -21.62 -7.99
C VAL A 360 1.07 -21.61 -6.53
N LEU A 361 0.80 -22.68 -5.77
CA LEU A 361 1.05 -22.72 -4.33
C LEU A 361 2.51 -22.47 -3.93
N PRO A 362 3.53 -23.02 -4.60
CA PRO A 362 4.93 -22.74 -4.26
C PRO A 362 5.28 -21.26 -4.39
N SER A 363 4.77 -20.59 -5.45
CA SER A 363 4.93 -19.16 -5.64
C SER A 363 4.26 -18.37 -4.53
N MET A 364 3.03 -18.75 -4.13
CA MET A 364 2.28 -18.11 -3.05
C MET A 364 3.01 -18.20 -1.70
N ILE A 365 3.60 -19.35 -1.38
CA ILE A 365 4.39 -19.55 -0.15
C ILE A 365 5.67 -18.71 -0.18
N LEU A 366 6.40 -18.67 -1.30
CA LEU A 366 7.60 -17.86 -1.46
C LEU A 366 7.29 -16.37 -1.32
N LEU A 367 6.23 -15.89 -1.96
CA LEU A 367 5.77 -14.51 -1.84
C LEU A 367 5.40 -14.16 -0.40
N GLY A 368 4.59 -15.00 0.25
CA GLY A 368 4.19 -14.78 1.65
C GLY A 368 5.40 -14.76 2.59
N THR A 369 6.35 -15.68 2.41
CA THR A 369 7.58 -15.75 3.21
C THR A 369 8.47 -14.52 2.98
N GLY A 370 8.67 -14.18 1.71
CA GLY A 370 9.51 -13.06 1.33
C GLY A 370 8.99 -11.73 1.85
N VAL A 371 7.68 -11.47 1.68
CA VAL A 371 7.03 -10.24 2.17
C VAL A 371 7.01 -10.18 3.68
N GLY A 372 6.62 -11.29 4.34
CA GLY A 372 6.57 -11.36 5.79
C GLY A 372 7.92 -11.13 6.47
N ALA A 373 9.03 -11.45 5.81
CA ALA A 373 10.38 -11.18 6.30
C ALA A 373 10.87 -9.77 5.92
N SER A 374 10.63 -9.33 4.66
CA SER A 374 11.25 -8.12 4.13
C SER A 374 10.53 -6.82 4.53
N PHE A 375 9.20 -6.78 4.58
CA PHE A 375 8.48 -5.53 4.83
C PHE A 375 8.68 -4.96 6.23
N PRO A 376 8.66 -5.75 7.32
CA PRO A 376 9.01 -5.23 8.64
C PRO A 376 10.45 -4.75 8.72
N ALA A 377 11.38 -5.47 8.10
CA ALA A 377 12.79 -5.06 8.05
C ALA A 377 12.96 -3.73 7.27
N LEU A 378 12.21 -3.57 6.19
CA LEU A 378 12.21 -2.35 5.38
C LEU A 378 11.63 -1.16 6.15
N ALA A 379 10.56 -1.38 6.93
CA ALA A 379 9.99 -0.36 7.81
C ALA A 379 11.00 0.12 8.86
N VAL A 380 11.76 -0.79 9.48
CA VAL A 380 12.84 -0.44 10.42
C VAL A 380 13.91 0.41 9.73
N LEU A 381 14.35 0.03 8.52
CA LEU A 381 15.36 0.78 7.76
C LEU A 381 14.85 2.17 7.34
N ALA A 382 13.60 2.27 6.92
CA ALA A 382 12.99 3.53 6.54
C ALA A 382 12.87 4.51 7.72
N MET A 383 12.75 3.98 8.95
CA MET A 383 12.67 4.77 10.18
C MET A 383 14.02 5.03 10.84
N SER A 384 15.08 4.28 10.50
CA SER A 384 16.38 4.31 11.19
C SER A 384 17.14 5.63 11.04
N GLY A 385 16.82 6.44 10.04
CA GLY A 385 17.43 7.76 9.83
C GLY A 385 16.52 8.94 10.22
N ALA A 386 15.35 8.66 10.80
CA ALA A 386 14.39 9.68 11.19
C ALA A 386 14.61 10.10 12.67
N THR A 387 14.62 11.41 12.92
CA THR A 387 14.57 11.93 14.29
C THR A 387 13.17 11.70 14.89
N GLN A 388 13.02 11.84 16.22
CA GLN A 388 11.68 11.76 16.85
C GLN A 388 10.69 12.76 16.27
N GLU A 389 11.15 13.93 15.85
CA GLU A 389 10.34 14.97 15.20
C GLU A 389 9.93 14.57 13.78
N ASP A 390 10.80 13.87 13.06
CA ASP A 390 10.59 13.43 11.68
C ASP A 390 9.90 12.05 11.57
N ALA A 391 9.67 11.34 12.69
CA ALA A 391 9.13 9.98 12.68
C ALA A 391 7.74 9.87 12.03
N GLY A 392 6.85 10.83 12.28
CA GLY A 392 5.54 10.90 11.62
C GLY A 392 5.66 11.11 10.12
N LEU A 393 6.57 11.98 9.70
CA LEU A 393 6.86 12.25 8.29
C LEU A 393 7.46 11.02 7.59
N ALA A 394 8.42 10.34 8.21
CA ALA A 394 9.03 9.13 7.65
C ALA A 394 7.98 8.02 7.47
N SER A 395 7.10 7.82 8.45
CA SER A 395 5.98 6.88 8.36
C SER A 395 5.00 7.25 7.25
N GLY A 396 4.64 8.53 7.13
CA GLY A 396 3.80 9.05 6.06
C GLY A 396 4.43 8.83 4.69
N LEU A 397 5.74 9.08 4.55
CA LEU A 397 6.49 8.86 3.32
C LEU A 397 6.49 7.37 2.91
N VAL A 398 6.72 6.45 3.84
CA VAL A 398 6.65 4.99 3.57
C VAL A 398 5.27 4.61 3.04
N ASN A 399 4.20 5.06 3.70
CA ASN A 399 2.84 4.75 3.25
C ASN A 399 2.52 5.37 1.87
N THR A 400 2.93 6.62 1.62
CA THR A 400 2.79 7.26 0.31
C THR A 400 3.56 6.48 -0.77
N THR A 401 4.80 6.07 -0.47
CA THR A 401 5.63 5.27 -1.39
C THR A 401 4.99 3.93 -1.74
N VAL A 402 4.36 3.25 -0.77
CA VAL A 402 3.58 2.03 -1.01
C VAL A 402 2.44 2.28 -2.00
N GLN A 403 1.65 3.32 -1.78
CA GLN A 403 0.48 3.59 -2.63
C GLN A 403 0.87 4.05 -4.04
N VAL A 404 1.88 4.92 -4.14
CA VAL A 404 2.41 5.39 -5.43
C VAL A 404 3.06 4.23 -6.20
N GLY A 405 3.89 3.42 -5.52
CA GLY A 405 4.51 2.24 -6.12
C GLY A 405 3.47 1.23 -6.61
N ALA A 406 2.43 1.00 -5.82
CA ALA A 406 1.31 0.13 -6.20
C ALA A 406 0.57 0.65 -7.44
N ALA A 407 0.19 1.93 -7.45
CA ALA A 407 -0.57 2.53 -8.55
C ALA A 407 0.23 2.54 -9.88
N VAL A 408 1.47 3.03 -9.84
CA VAL A 408 2.34 3.09 -11.04
C VAL A 408 2.71 1.69 -11.52
N GLY A 409 3.07 0.80 -10.58
CA GLY A 409 3.42 -0.59 -10.91
C GLY A 409 2.24 -1.34 -11.53
N LEU A 410 1.05 -1.23 -10.94
CA LEU A 410 -0.16 -1.84 -11.48
C LEU A 410 -0.50 -1.31 -12.88
N ALA A 411 -0.48 0.01 -13.07
CA ALA A 411 -0.76 0.63 -14.37
C ALA A 411 0.20 0.12 -15.46
N ALA A 412 1.52 0.16 -15.17
CA ALA A 412 2.54 -0.28 -16.11
C ALA A 412 2.40 -1.78 -16.44
N LEU A 413 2.29 -2.64 -15.42
CA LEU A 413 2.24 -4.08 -15.61
C LEU A 413 0.94 -4.54 -16.27
N ALA A 414 -0.21 -3.94 -15.94
CA ALA A 414 -1.48 -4.25 -16.59
C ALA A 414 -1.46 -3.86 -18.08
N THR A 415 -0.94 -2.67 -18.42
CA THR A 415 -0.84 -2.21 -19.81
C THR A 415 0.14 -3.05 -20.63
N LEU A 416 1.32 -3.38 -20.08
CA LEU A 416 2.29 -4.24 -20.76
C LEU A 416 1.75 -5.66 -20.96
N SER A 417 1.03 -6.19 -19.98
CA SER A 417 0.34 -7.47 -20.06
C SER A 417 -0.69 -7.48 -21.17
N ALA A 418 -1.56 -6.46 -21.23
CA ALA A 418 -2.60 -6.31 -22.26
C ALA A 418 -1.98 -6.21 -23.66
N ALA A 419 -0.99 -5.34 -23.84
CA ALA A 419 -0.29 -5.17 -25.13
C ALA A 419 0.39 -6.46 -25.61
N ARG A 420 0.98 -7.26 -24.69
CA ARG A 420 1.55 -8.56 -25.03
C ARG A 420 0.48 -9.55 -25.43
N SER A 421 -0.63 -9.62 -24.72
CA SER A 421 -1.75 -10.50 -25.04
C SER A 421 -2.32 -10.19 -26.43
N GLU A 422 -2.56 -8.92 -26.74
CA GLU A 422 -3.03 -8.51 -28.07
C GLU A 422 -2.05 -8.84 -29.19
N GLY A 423 -0.73 -8.66 -28.93
CA GLY A 423 0.31 -9.04 -29.88
C GLY A 423 0.30 -10.53 -30.20
N LEU A 424 0.10 -11.38 -29.18
CA LEU A 424 0.01 -12.84 -29.34
C LEU A 424 -1.26 -13.27 -30.09
N VAL A 425 -2.41 -12.64 -29.81
CA VAL A 425 -3.65 -12.86 -30.58
C VAL A 425 -3.47 -12.50 -32.06
N ARG A 426 -2.82 -11.36 -32.33
CA ARG A 426 -2.50 -10.96 -33.74
C ARG A 426 -1.51 -11.92 -34.41
N ALA A 427 -0.68 -12.59 -33.64
CA ALA A 427 0.22 -13.65 -34.15
C ALA A 427 -0.47 -15.00 -34.35
N GLY A 428 -1.76 -15.12 -34.03
CA GLY A 428 -2.57 -16.31 -34.26
C GLY A 428 -2.68 -17.26 -33.07
N GLU A 429 -2.21 -16.85 -31.87
CA GLU A 429 -2.40 -17.65 -30.66
C GLU A 429 -3.86 -17.58 -30.16
N GLY A 430 -4.32 -18.67 -29.52
CA GLY A 430 -5.63 -18.70 -28.89
C GLY A 430 -5.74 -17.73 -27.70
N ASN A 431 -6.92 -17.18 -27.46
CA ASN A 431 -7.16 -16.14 -26.46
C ASN A 431 -6.61 -16.49 -25.07
N ILE A 432 -6.79 -17.73 -24.59
CA ILE A 432 -6.33 -18.15 -23.26
C ILE A 432 -4.79 -18.21 -23.20
N ALA A 433 -4.15 -18.73 -24.26
CA ALA A 433 -2.69 -18.76 -24.36
C ALA A 433 -2.09 -17.33 -24.44
N ALA A 434 -2.73 -16.46 -25.21
CA ALA A 434 -2.33 -15.07 -25.33
C ALA A 434 -2.44 -14.31 -23.99
N LEU A 435 -3.55 -14.47 -23.24
CA LEU A 435 -3.72 -13.91 -21.90
C LEU A 435 -2.64 -14.43 -20.95
N THR A 436 -2.38 -15.74 -20.96
CA THR A 436 -1.33 -16.36 -20.12
C THR A 436 0.03 -15.76 -20.43
N GLY A 437 0.38 -15.61 -21.73
CA GLY A 437 1.64 -14.99 -22.15
C GLY A 437 1.79 -13.53 -21.72
N GLY A 438 0.68 -12.78 -21.68
CA GLY A 438 0.65 -11.43 -21.14
C GLY A 438 0.90 -11.39 -19.63
N TYR A 439 0.26 -12.28 -18.87
CA TYR A 439 0.47 -12.38 -17.41
C TYR A 439 1.89 -12.82 -17.07
N GLN A 440 2.43 -13.82 -17.78
CA GLN A 440 3.80 -14.26 -17.62
C GLN A 440 4.81 -13.12 -17.79
N LEU A 441 4.65 -12.27 -18.82
CA LEU A 441 5.50 -11.11 -19.04
C LEU A 441 5.43 -10.14 -17.85
N ALA A 442 4.25 -9.83 -17.34
CA ALA A 442 4.09 -8.93 -16.23
C ALA A 442 4.74 -9.47 -14.94
N PHE A 443 4.58 -10.76 -14.65
CA PHE A 443 5.23 -11.39 -13.49
C PHE A 443 6.75 -11.40 -13.63
N LEU A 444 7.27 -11.63 -14.84
CA LEU A 444 8.70 -11.55 -15.10
C LEU A 444 9.27 -10.15 -14.91
N ILE A 445 8.58 -9.11 -15.38
CA ILE A 445 8.95 -7.71 -15.16
C ILE A 445 8.88 -7.40 -13.66
N GLY A 446 7.82 -7.84 -12.96
CA GLY A 446 7.70 -7.71 -11.51
C GLY A 446 8.89 -8.34 -10.76
N ALA A 447 9.31 -9.54 -11.16
CA ALA A 447 10.51 -10.18 -10.63
C ALA A 447 11.77 -9.33 -10.89
N GLY A 448 11.91 -8.78 -12.09
CA GLY A 448 12.99 -7.87 -12.46
C GLY A 448 13.05 -6.61 -11.60
N LEU A 449 11.89 -6.00 -11.29
CA LEU A 449 11.81 -4.85 -10.38
C LEU A 449 12.31 -5.21 -8.97
N VAL A 450 11.95 -6.39 -8.46
CA VAL A 450 12.44 -6.85 -7.16
C VAL A 450 13.95 -7.17 -7.19
N VAL A 451 14.48 -7.71 -8.29
CA VAL A 451 15.93 -7.90 -8.47
C VAL A 451 16.66 -6.54 -8.43
N ILE A 452 16.11 -5.51 -9.08
CA ILE A 452 16.65 -4.14 -8.97
C ILE A 452 16.57 -3.66 -7.53
N ALA A 453 15.47 -3.90 -6.82
CA ALA A 453 15.34 -3.57 -5.39
C ALA A 453 16.42 -4.27 -4.54
N ILE A 454 16.75 -5.53 -4.82
CA ILE A 454 17.86 -6.25 -4.16
C ILE A 454 19.21 -5.57 -4.44
N ALA A 455 19.47 -5.15 -5.68
CA ALA A 455 20.69 -4.45 -6.05
C ALA A 455 20.80 -3.09 -5.31
N VAL A 456 19.68 -2.35 -5.20
CA VAL A 456 19.62 -1.10 -4.41
C VAL A 456 19.86 -1.42 -2.93
N ALA A 457 19.24 -2.47 -2.37
CA ALA A 457 19.43 -2.85 -0.97
C ALA A 457 20.90 -3.22 -0.67
N ALA A 458 21.56 -3.91 -1.59
CA ALA A 458 22.94 -4.33 -1.44
C ALA A 458 23.95 -3.17 -1.52
N THR A 459 23.64 -2.15 -2.33
CA THR A 459 24.59 -1.04 -2.64
C THR A 459 24.34 0.24 -1.87
N VAL A 460 23.07 0.56 -1.56
CA VAL A 460 22.67 1.84 -0.96
C VAL A 460 22.51 1.77 0.54
N LEU A 461 21.92 0.67 1.07
CA LEU A 461 21.66 0.56 2.49
C LEU A 461 22.96 0.36 3.28
N GLU A 462 23.10 1.15 4.33
CA GLU A 462 24.21 1.01 5.25
C GLU A 462 23.96 -0.18 6.20
N PRO A 463 25.02 -0.98 6.52
CA PRO A 463 24.90 -1.99 7.55
C PRO A 463 24.58 -1.32 8.89
N GLU A 464 23.63 -1.86 9.64
CA GLU A 464 23.40 -1.40 11.00
C GLU A 464 24.70 -1.55 11.81
N ARG A 465 25.28 -0.43 12.28
CA ARG A 465 26.26 -0.47 13.36
C ARG A 465 25.54 -1.13 14.54
N LYS A 466 26.05 -2.26 15.02
CA LYS A 466 25.58 -2.87 16.24
C LYS A 466 25.61 -1.80 17.31
N ALA A 467 24.47 -1.36 17.81
CA ALA A 467 24.33 -0.44 18.93
C ALA A 467 24.84 -1.03 20.25
N ALA A 468 25.67 -2.06 20.19
CA ALA A 468 26.27 -2.78 21.32
C ALA A 468 27.64 -2.22 21.78
N GLU A 469 28.20 -1.23 21.09
CA GLU A 469 29.53 -0.69 21.47
C GLU A 469 29.49 0.74 22.04
N GLU A 470 28.34 1.38 22.19
CA GLU A 470 28.25 2.73 22.78
C GLU A 470 27.56 2.78 24.16
N ILE A 471 27.38 1.64 24.82
CA ILE A 471 27.03 1.61 26.26
C ILE A 471 28.17 0.95 27.03
N GLU A 472 29.37 1.51 26.95
CA GLU A 472 30.20 1.59 28.12
C GLU A 472 29.80 2.88 28.86
N PRO A 473 29.13 2.78 30.00
CA PRO A 473 29.00 3.93 30.86
C PRO A 473 30.43 4.20 31.35
N ASN A 474 30.98 5.33 30.98
CA ASN A 474 32.08 5.93 31.64
C ASN A 474 31.58 6.29 33.08
N VAL A 475 31.46 5.27 33.90
CA VAL A 475 31.30 5.44 35.36
C VAL A 475 32.68 5.80 35.87
N GLU A 476 33.04 7.08 35.80
CA GLU A 476 33.99 7.64 36.71
C GLU A 476 33.42 7.45 38.13
N GLU A 477 33.88 6.44 38.83
CA GLU A 477 33.66 6.30 40.26
C GLU A 477 34.08 7.61 40.94
N PRO A 478 33.17 8.29 41.65
CA PRO A 478 33.62 9.45 42.45
C PRO A 478 34.54 8.95 43.55
N ALA A 479 35.80 9.35 43.46
CA ALA A 479 36.78 9.15 44.53
C ALA A 479 36.24 9.80 45.81
N TYR A 480 35.81 8.99 46.77
CA TYR A 480 35.55 9.46 48.13
C TYR A 480 36.89 9.84 48.79
N PRO A 481 37.06 11.06 49.33
CA PRO A 481 38.23 11.39 50.13
C PRO A 481 38.18 10.57 51.41
N GLU A 482 39.25 9.79 51.68
CA GLU A 482 39.48 9.18 52.97
C GLU A 482 39.56 10.28 54.06
N ALA A 483 38.62 10.18 55.00
CA ALA A 483 38.65 11.02 56.19
C ALA A 483 39.81 10.57 57.08
N ALA A 484 40.78 11.51 57.38
CA ALA A 484 41.79 11.41 58.41
C ALA A 484 41.20 11.75 59.77
#